data_1bb2e819adf67bb77e8174e4fa1ef612
#
_entry.id   1bb2e819adf67bb77e8174e4fa1ef612
#
_cell.length_a   1.000
_cell.length_b   1.000
_cell.length_c   1.000
_cell.angle_alpha   90.00
_cell.angle_beta   90.00
_cell.angle_gamma   90.00
#
_symmetry.space_group_name_H-M   'P 1'
#
loop_
_entity.id
_entity.type
_entity.pdbx_description
1 polymer ?
#
loop_
_entity_poly.entity_id
_entity_poly.type
_entity_poly.pdbx_seq_one_letter_code
_entity_poly.pdbx_strand_id
1 'polypeptide(L)'
;SGIGSGLGNYTLEGPTWKKMLKRLSNIISPEVNIWGTGFVSYKEDDEPLYKSKTKFCAVRGELSKKRIEKLTGKDMKNLPLGDAGILAECLLQGEKIEKKYNVGIIAHYKEKDEPIFKKLYSKFENATIIDVQDTPYNVTKKIAECKTIISSSLHGLIIADSLRVPNIHIVVTNNLLGDGFKFDDYYSAYGIKHEFKDMNKEEINSIEEIVKDYRITDEMVANKKTIMLNAFPYSKNG
;
A
#
# COMPACT_ATOMS: atom_id res chain seq x y z
N SER A 1 -5.81 -0.33 13.10
CA SER A 1 -4.69 -0.38 12.16
C SER A 1 -5.20 -0.07 10.76
N GLY A 2 -4.69 0.96 10.12
CA GLY A 2 -5.26 1.51 8.88
C GLY A 2 -4.35 1.45 7.66
N ILE A 3 -3.06 1.62 7.81
CA ILE A 3 -2.12 1.74 6.70
C ILE A 3 -0.98 0.74 6.87
N GLY A 4 -0.53 0.16 5.76
CA GLY A 4 0.63 -0.70 5.72
C GLY A 4 0.34 -2.19 5.89
N SER A 5 1.37 -2.96 6.22
CA SER A 5 1.32 -4.42 6.30
C SER A 5 1.40 -4.90 7.75
N GLY A 6 0.46 -4.44 8.57
CA GLY A 6 0.47 -4.66 10.02
C GLY A 6 -0.24 -5.93 10.51
N LEU A 7 -0.90 -6.72 9.65
CA LEU A 7 -1.70 -7.88 10.09
C LEU A 7 -0.85 -8.98 10.73
N GLY A 8 0.39 -9.18 10.29
CA GLY A 8 1.31 -10.13 10.92
C GLY A 8 1.58 -9.84 12.41
N ASN A 9 1.44 -8.60 12.85
CA ASN A 9 1.61 -8.25 14.26
C ASN A 9 0.52 -8.85 15.17
N TYR A 10 -0.59 -9.31 14.59
CA TYR A 10 -1.71 -9.90 15.32
C TYR A 10 -1.72 -11.44 15.27
N THR A 11 -0.71 -12.06 14.67
CA THR A 11 -0.52 -13.52 14.69
C THR A 11 0.32 -13.97 15.89
N LEU A 12 0.17 -15.24 16.30
CA LEU A 12 0.92 -15.82 17.43
C LEU A 12 2.36 -16.19 17.07
N GLU A 13 2.97 -15.56 16.10
CA GLU A 13 4.36 -15.81 15.73
C GLU A 13 5.35 -15.57 16.88
N GLY A 14 6.41 -16.37 16.90
CA GLY A 14 7.52 -16.25 17.83
C GLY A 14 7.70 -17.40 18.81
N PRO A 15 8.72 -17.34 19.68
CA PRO A 15 8.99 -18.38 20.66
C PRO A 15 7.88 -18.51 21.70
N THR A 16 7.78 -19.65 22.35
CA THR A 16 6.69 -20.04 23.28
C THR A 16 6.38 -18.96 24.33
N TRP A 17 7.41 -18.36 24.92
CA TRP A 17 7.24 -17.33 25.93
C TRP A 17 6.57 -16.05 25.37
N LYS A 18 6.89 -15.64 24.12
CA LYS A 18 6.23 -14.52 23.46
C LYS A 18 4.77 -14.85 23.11
N LYS A 19 4.48 -16.08 22.68
CA LYS A 19 3.11 -16.54 22.44
C LYS A 19 2.27 -16.47 23.72
N MET A 20 2.85 -16.89 24.85
CA MET A 20 2.18 -16.80 26.14
C MET A 20 1.90 -15.36 26.57
N LEU A 21 2.88 -14.47 26.44
CA LEU A 21 2.69 -13.02 26.71
C LEU A 21 1.62 -12.41 25.83
N LYS A 22 1.61 -12.72 24.52
CA LYS A 22 0.57 -12.26 23.58
C LYS A 22 -0.84 -12.73 24.01
N ARG A 23 -0.99 -14.01 24.43
CA ARG A 23 -2.27 -14.55 24.94
C ARG A 23 -2.72 -13.84 26.23
N LEU A 24 -1.82 -13.61 27.16
CA LEU A 24 -2.11 -12.90 28.40
C LEU A 24 -2.51 -11.43 28.12
N SER A 25 -1.78 -10.74 27.24
CA SER A 25 -2.09 -9.36 26.87
C SER A 25 -3.46 -9.23 26.18
N ASN A 26 -3.93 -10.29 25.52
CA ASN A 26 -5.24 -10.29 24.86
C ASN A 26 -6.43 -10.15 25.85
N ILE A 27 -6.27 -10.61 27.11
CA ILE A 27 -7.32 -10.55 28.12
C ILE A 27 -7.67 -9.10 28.45
N ILE A 28 -6.66 -8.24 28.55
CA ILE A 28 -6.79 -6.82 28.95
C ILE A 28 -6.72 -5.85 27.76
N SER A 29 -6.43 -6.36 26.56
CA SER A 29 -6.31 -5.51 25.38
C SER A 29 -7.66 -4.96 24.91
N PRO A 30 -7.72 -3.68 24.49
CA PRO A 30 -8.91 -3.12 23.87
C PRO A 30 -9.21 -3.80 22.54
N GLU A 31 -10.43 -3.61 22.04
CA GLU A 31 -10.81 -3.96 20.67
C GLU A 31 -9.88 -3.30 19.65
N VAL A 32 -9.52 -4.05 18.62
CA VAL A 32 -8.71 -3.54 17.51
C VAL A 32 -9.53 -3.53 16.23
N ASN A 33 -9.72 -2.35 15.68
CA ASN A 33 -10.32 -2.19 14.37
C ASN A 33 -9.24 -2.30 13.29
N ILE A 34 -9.43 -3.20 12.33
CA ILE A 34 -8.61 -3.37 11.15
C ILE A 34 -9.31 -2.67 9.98
N TRP A 35 -8.64 -1.70 9.38
CA TRP A 35 -9.20 -0.89 8.30
C TRP A 35 -8.13 -0.58 7.24
N GLY A 36 -8.05 -1.42 6.20
CA GLY A 36 -7.19 -1.23 5.04
C GLY A 36 -5.77 -1.79 5.12
N THR A 37 -5.34 -2.36 6.24
CA THR A 37 -4.03 -3.01 6.34
C THR A 37 -4.06 -4.45 5.79
N GLY A 38 -2.89 -4.97 5.38
CA GLY A 38 -2.72 -6.32 4.86
C GLY A 38 -1.54 -7.07 5.50
N PHE A 39 -1.26 -8.27 5.01
CA PHE A 39 -0.04 -9.02 5.35
C PHE A 39 1.16 -8.54 4.52
N VAL A 40 2.37 -9.00 4.90
CA VAL A 40 3.63 -8.57 4.25
C VAL A 40 4.05 -9.56 3.17
N SER A 41 3.85 -10.86 3.36
CA SER A 41 4.53 -11.94 2.64
C SER A 41 3.60 -13.09 2.37
N TYR A 42 3.93 -13.89 1.33
CA TYR A 42 3.29 -15.17 1.02
C TYR A 42 3.59 -16.26 2.06
N LYS A 43 4.66 -16.11 2.82
CA LYS A 43 4.94 -17.06 3.91
C LYS A 43 3.76 -17.06 4.87
N GLU A 44 3.02 -18.17 4.82
CA GLU A 44 1.96 -18.45 5.75
C GLU A 44 2.59 -19.17 6.96
N ASP A 45 2.78 -18.40 8.03
CA ASP A 45 2.85 -19.05 9.32
C ASP A 45 1.40 -19.36 9.71
N ASP A 46 1.05 -20.63 9.83
CA ASP A 46 -0.30 -21.08 10.20
C ASP A 46 -0.68 -20.73 11.65
N GLU A 47 -0.03 -19.76 12.22
CA GLU A 47 -0.25 -19.30 13.58
C GLU A 47 -1.54 -18.47 13.67
N PRO A 48 -2.47 -18.85 14.56
CA PRO A 48 -3.76 -18.17 14.65
C PRO A 48 -3.60 -16.70 15.07
N LEU A 49 -4.62 -15.91 14.75
CA LEU A 49 -4.73 -14.57 15.31
C LEU A 49 -4.94 -14.65 16.81
N TYR A 50 -4.07 -13.99 17.59
CA TYR A 50 -4.17 -14.03 19.05
C TYR A 50 -5.15 -13.04 19.62
N LYS A 51 -5.52 -11.99 18.88
CA LYS A 51 -6.49 -10.98 19.32
C LYS A 51 -7.91 -11.40 19.01
N SER A 52 -8.58 -11.96 20.01
CA SER A 52 -10.00 -12.37 19.93
C SER A 52 -10.97 -11.20 19.70
N LYS A 53 -10.60 -9.99 20.17
CA LYS A 53 -11.38 -8.75 20.03
C LYS A 53 -10.93 -7.96 18.79
N THR A 54 -10.77 -8.62 17.64
CA THR A 54 -10.43 -7.95 16.39
C THR A 54 -11.67 -7.82 15.51
N LYS A 55 -12.00 -6.58 15.13
CA LYS A 55 -13.05 -6.27 14.17
C LYS A 55 -12.40 -5.92 12.83
N PHE A 56 -12.75 -6.66 11.79
CA PHE A 56 -12.31 -6.37 10.42
C PHE A 56 -13.33 -5.47 9.76
N CYS A 57 -12.96 -4.21 9.52
CA CYS A 57 -13.79 -3.21 8.84
C CYS A 57 -13.47 -3.15 7.35
N ALA A 58 -12.21 -3.27 6.99
CA ALA A 58 -11.68 -3.42 5.63
C ALA A 58 -10.28 -4.02 5.69
N VAL A 59 -9.84 -4.67 4.61
CA VAL A 59 -8.46 -5.13 4.44
C VAL A 59 -7.95 -4.76 3.07
N ARG A 60 -6.62 -4.72 2.90
CA ARG A 60 -5.99 -4.19 1.69
C ARG A 60 -6.43 -4.89 0.41
N GLY A 61 -6.51 -6.22 0.39
CA GLY A 61 -6.86 -6.96 -0.81
C GLY A 61 -7.39 -8.36 -0.54
N GLU A 62 -7.71 -9.06 -1.64
CA GLU A 62 -8.26 -10.42 -1.63
C GLU A 62 -7.31 -11.44 -0.99
N LEU A 63 -5.99 -11.28 -1.16
CA LEU A 63 -5.02 -12.21 -0.59
C LEU A 63 -5.01 -12.13 0.93
N SER A 64 -5.04 -10.91 1.48
CA SER A 64 -5.17 -10.70 2.92
C SER A 64 -6.51 -11.20 3.45
N LYS A 65 -7.61 -10.99 2.73
CA LYS A 65 -8.94 -11.50 3.10
C LYS A 65 -8.94 -13.02 3.20
N LYS A 66 -8.50 -13.72 2.16
CA LYS A 66 -8.42 -15.20 2.14
C LYS A 66 -7.57 -15.74 3.28
N ARG A 67 -6.44 -15.07 3.59
CA ARG A 67 -5.61 -15.48 4.72
C ARG A 67 -6.31 -15.30 6.06
N ILE A 68 -7.07 -14.22 6.25
CA ILE A 68 -7.88 -14.01 7.46
C ILE A 68 -8.97 -15.08 7.57
N GLU A 69 -9.67 -15.41 6.49
CA GLU A 69 -10.67 -16.48 6.45
C GLU A 69 -10.06 -17.82 6.91
N LYS A 70 -8.88 -18.18 6.37
CA LYS A 70 -8.13 -19.37 6.79
C LYS A 70 -7.77 -19.35 8.28
N LEU A 71 -7.26 -18.22 8.78
CA LEU A 71 -6.80 -18.08 10.17
C LEU A 71 -7.94 -18.01 11.20
N THR A 72 -9.11 -17.57 10.80
CA THR A 72 -10.26 -17.36 11.71
C THR A 72 -11.35 -18.40 11.56
N GLY A 73 -11.38 -19.14 10.45
CA GLY A 73 -12.48 -20.03 10.08
C GLY A 73 -13.79 -19.29 9.76
N LYS A 74 -13.75 -17.98 9.59
CA LYS A 74 -14.94 -17.14 9.33
C LYS A 74 -15.02 -16.76 7.86
N ASP A 75 -16.23 -16.81 7.31
CA ASP A 75 -16.51 -16.25 5.97
C ASP A 75 -16.46 -14.71 6.03
N MET A 76 -15.62 -14.14 5.17
CA MET A 76 -15.43 -12.69 5.03
C MET A 76 -15.91 -12.17 3.66
N LYS A 77 -16.89 -12.87 3.04
CA LYS A 77 -17.36 -12.58 1.68
C LYS A 77 -17.64 -11.10 1.42
N ASN A 78 -18.23 -10.42 2.39
CA ASN A 78 -18.64 -9.02 2.28
C ASN A 78 -17.61 -8.03 2.87
N LEU A 79 -16.41 -8.50 3.22
CA LEU A 79 -15.38 -7.63 3.79
C LEU A 79 -14.89 -6.63 2.74
N PRO A 80 -15.00 -5.31 2.99
CA PRO A 80 -14.50 -4.27 2.10
C PRO A 80 -12.99 -4.42 1.83
N LEU A 81 -12.59 -4.17 0.57
CA LEU A 81 -11.20 -4.26 0.12
C LEU A 81 -10.66 -2.91 -0.30
N GLY A 82 -9.50 -2.55 0.21
CA GLY A 82 -8.76 -1.35 -0.13
C GLY A 82 -7.72 -1.00 0.93
N ASP A 83 -6.70 -0.27 0.53
CA ASP A 83 -5.73 0.34 1.45
C ASP A 83 -6.20 1.74 1.84
N ALA A 84 -6.08 2.11 3.11
CA ALA A 84 -6.49 3.44 3.59
C ALA A 84 -5.68 4.59 2.95
N GLY A 85 -4.49 4.30 2.43
CA GLY A 85 -3.67 5.26 1.68
C GLY A 85 -4.35 5.81 0.42
N ILE A 86 -5.40 5.14 -0.11
CA ILE A 86 -6.19 5.66 -1.23
C ILE A 86 -6.93 6.97 -0.90
N LEU A 87 -7.02 7.33 0.38
CA LEU A 87 -7.58 8.58 0.85
C LEU A 87 -6.55 9.72 1.01
N ALA A 88 -5.30 9.51 0.58
CA ALA A 88 -4.22 10.49 0.75
C ALA A 88 -4.53 11.87 0.12
N GLU A 89 -5.32 11.91 -0.96
CA GLU A 89 -5.78 13.17 -1.55
C GLU A 89 -6.45 14.11 -0.53
N CYS A 90 -7.12 13.55 0.50
CA CYS A 90 -7.76 14.35 1.55
C CYS A 90 -6.76 15.20 2.35
N LEU A 91 -5.47 14.83 2.38
CA LEU A 91 -4.42 15.60 3.04
C LEU A 91 -4.19 16.96 2.37
N LEU A 92 -4.53 17.10 1.09
CA LEU A 92 -4.39 18.35 0.33
C LEU A 92 -5.56 19.32 0.56
N GLN A 93 -6.61 18.91 1.28
CA GLN A 93 -7.74 19.78 1.69
C GLN A 93 -8.37 20.57 0.52
N GLY A 94 -8.35 20.00 -0.70
CA GLY A 94 -8.88 20.64 -1.90
C GLY A 94 -7.93 21.65 -2.57
N GLU A 95 -6.68 21.74 -2.15
CA GLU A 95 -5.67 22.54 -2.85
C GLU A 95 -5.55 22.09 -4.32
N LYS A 96 -5.58 23.06 -5.24
CA LYS A 96 -5.24 22.81 -6.65
C LYS A 96 -3.73 22.83 -6.80
N ILE A 97 -3.14 21.66 -7.05
CA ILE A 97 -1.70 21.51 -7.22
C ILE A 97 -1.35 21.54 -8.71
N GLU A 98 -0.50 22.48 -9.09
CA GLU A 98 0.02 22.56 -10.46
C GLU A 98 1.10 21.50 -10.71
N LYS A 99 1.12 20.95 -11.92
CA LYS A 99 2.15 20.00 -12.35
C LYS A 99 3.47 20.72 -12.60
N LYS A 100 4.49 20.38 -11.82
CA LYS A 100 5.83 20.99 -11.90
C LYS A 100 6.87 20.05 -12.51
N TYR A 101 6.67 18.74 -12.31
CA TYR A 101 7.65 17.74 -12.70
C TYR A 101 7.03 16.76 -13.71
N ASN A 102 7.85 16.31 -14.66
CA ASN A 102 7.42 15.28 -15.60
C ASN A 102 7.36 13.91 -14.90
N VAL A 103 8.36 13.60 -14.08
CA VAL A 103 8.49 12.32 -13.39
C VAL A 103 8.86 12.51 -11.93
N GLY A 104 8.11 11.91 -11.02
CA GLY A 104 8.50 11.70 -9.63
C GLY A 104 9.08 10.31 -9.44
N ILE A 105 10.22 10.22 -8.79
CA ILE A 105 10.93 8.97 -8.53
C ILE A 105 10.89 8.70 -7.03
N ILE A 106 10.33 7.55 -6.64
CA ILE A 106 10.11 7.17 -5.25
C ILE A 106 10.81 5.85 -4.96
N ALA A 107 11.91 5.92 -4.22
CA ALA A 107 12.58 4.75 -3.70
C ALA A 107 11.89 4.23 -2.43
N HIS A 108 11.85 2.92 -2.25
CA HIS A 108 11.62 2.35 -0.92
C HIS A 108 12.76 2.77 0.01
N TYR A 109 12.46 3.11 1.27
CA TYR A 109 13.45 3.68 2.21
C TYR A 109 14.71 2.83 2.41
N LYS A 110 14.64 1.50 2.16
CA LYS A 110 15.78 0.59 2.21
C LYS A 110 16.63 0.58 0.94
N GLU A 111 16.14 1.15 -0.15
CA GLU A 111 16.76 1.13 -1.47
C GLU A 111 17.15 2.52 -1.96
N LYS A 112 16.95 3.56 -1.15
CA LYS A 112 17.10 4.96 -1.57
C LYS A 112 18.50 5.30 -2.09
N ASP A 113 19.51 4.56 -1.66
CA ASP A 113 20.91 4.78 -2.04
C ASP A 113 21.33 3.99 -3.29
N GLU A 114 20.44 3.16 -3.86
CA GLU A 114 20.73 2.39 -5.06
C GLU A 114 20.97 3.29 -6.28
N PRO A 115 22.05 3.03 -7.06
CA PRO A 115 22.46 3.88 -8.19
C PRO A 115 21.38 4.07 -9.26
N ILE A 116 20.47 3.11 -9.38
CA ILE A 116 19.39 3.16 -10.38
C ILE A 116 18.50 4.38 -10.23
N PHE A 117 18.23 4.85 -9.00
CA PHE A 117 17.39 6.02 -8.79
C PHE A 117 18.06 7.30 -9.31
N LYS A 118 19.39 7.41 -9.19
CA LYS A 118 20.17 8.50 -9.80
C LYS A 118 20.16 8.40 -11.33
N LYS A 119 20.28 7.17 -11.89
CA LYS A 119 20.20 6.94 -13.33
C LYS A 119 18.83 7.37 -13.86
N LEU A 120 17.74 6.99 -13.21
CA LEU A 120 16.37 7.40 -13.58
C LEU A 120 16.20 8.92 -13.49
N TYR A 121 16.68 9.55 -12.41
CA TYR A 121 16.64 11.01 -12.27
C TYR A 121 17.34 11.75 -13.41
N SER A 122 18.51 11.26 -13.84
CA SER A 122 19.27 11.86 -14.94
C SER A 122 18.70 11.55 -16.33
N LYS A 123 17.91 10.45 -16.45
CA LYS A 123 17.31 10.02 -17.73
C LYS A 123 16.12 10.87 -18.14
N PHE A 124 15.31 11.31 -17.17
CA PHE A 124 14.07 12.04 -17.46
C PHE A 124 14.23 13.54 -17.24
N GLU A 125 13.87 14.30 -18.26
CA GLU A 125 13.83 15.75 -18.15
C GLU A 125 12.81 16.19 -17.08
N ASN A 126 13.20 17.17 -16.27
CA ASN A 126 12.38 17.72 -15.19
C ASN A 126 11.85 16.64 -14.24
N ALA A 127 12.72 15.70 -13.83
CA ALA A 127 12.43 14.70 -12.82
C ALA A 127 12.63 15.27 -11.39
N THR A 128 12.02 14.62 -10.40
CA THR A 128 12.27 14.90 -8.98
C THR A 128 12.35 13.59 -8.19
N ILE A 129 13.19 13.56 -7.15
CA ILE A 129 13.23 12.45 -6.17
C ILE A 129 12.34 12.85 -5.00
N ILE A 130 11.48 11.92 -4.58
CA ILE A 130 10.53 12.10 -3.48
C ILE A 130 10.93 11.17 -2.34
N ASP A 131 11.27 11.74 -1.19
CA ASP A 131 11.60 10.96 0.01
C ASP A 131 10.30 10.54 0.74
N VAL A 132 10.07 9.24 0.82
CA VAL A 132 8.90 8.67 1.54
C VAL A 132 8.96 8.84 3.06
N GLN A 133 10.09 9.29 3.59
CA GLN A 133 10.28 9.54 5.02
C GLN A 133 9.89 10.96 5.45
N ASP A 134 9.53 11.83 4.48
CA ASP A 134 8.98 13.16 4.75
C ASP A 134 7.54 13.05 5.31
N THR A 135 6.97 14.17 5.71
CA THR A 135 5.60 14.20 6.23
C THR A 135 4.58 13.69 5.20
N PRO A 136 3.51 13.03 5.61
CA PRO A 136 2.48 12.53 4.69
C PRO A 136 1.93 13.62 3.75
N TYR A 137 1.75 14.84 4.27
CA TYR A 137 1.32 15.99 3.46
C TYR A 137 2.34 16.33 2.37
N ASN A 138 3.62 16.47 2.73
CA ASN A 138 4.68 16.82 1.79
C ASN A 138 4.85 15.77 0.70
N VAL A 139 4.85 14.48 1.07
CA VAL A 139 4.92 13.37 0.11
C VAL A 139 3.73 13.42 -0.84
N THR A 140 2.51 13.59 -0.33
CA THR A 140 1.29 13.66 -1.14
C THR A 140 1.32 14.85 -2.09
N LYS A 141 1.70 16.03 -1.59
CA LYS A 141 1.84 17.24 -2.40
C LYS A 141 2.88 17.09 -3.51
N LYS A 142 4.05 16.53 -3.17
CA LYS A 142 5.12 16.29 -4.14
C LYS A 142 4.70 15.33 -5.24
N ILE A 143 3.96 14.26 -4.91
CA ILE A 143 3.37 13.34 -5.90
C ILE A 143 2.33 14.07 -6.77
N ALA A 144 1.49 14.91 -6.18
CA ALA A 144 0.51 15.70 -6.93
C ALA A 144 1.16 16.68 -7.92
N GLU A 145 2.36 17.18 -7.62
CA GLU A 145 3.15 18.04 -8.50
C GLU A 145 3.76 17.31 -9.71
N CYS A 146 3.72 15.95 -9.74
CA CYS A 146 4.29 15.14 -10.81
C CYS A 146 3.23 14.73 -11.84
N LYS A 147 3.61 14.64 -13.14
CA LYS A 147 2.74 14.08 -14.20
C LYS A 147 2.67 12.56 -14.12
N THR A 148 3.79 11.90 -13.78
CA THR A 148 3.90 10.45 -13.64
C THR A 148 4.80 10.09 -12.47
N ILE A 149 4.67 8.84 -11.97
CA ILE A 149 5.47 8.33 -10.85
C ILE A 149 6.14 7.00 -11.24
N ILE A 150 7.42 6.87 -10.91
CA ILE A 150 8.17 5.61 -10.89
C ILE A 150 8.46 5.27 -9.44
N SER A 151 8.04 4.09 -8.96
CA SER A 151 8.17 3.77 -7.53
C SER A 151 8.52 2.32 -7.25
N SER A 152 9.46 2.07 -6.33
CA SER A 152 9.66 0.77 -5.67
C SER A 152 8.93 0.67 -4.31
N SER A 153 8.22 1.73 -3.92
CA SER A 153 7.45 1.78 -2.68
C SER A 153 5.95 1.58 -2.93
N LEU A 154 5.33 0.62 -2.24
CA LEU A 154 3.88 0.41 -2.35
C LEU A 154 3.07 1.68 -2.02
N HIS A 155 3.41 2.38 -0.93
CA HIS A 155 2.68 3.60 -0.57
C HIS A 155 2.89 4.74 -1.57
N GLY A 156 4.05 4.79 -2.24
CA GLY A 156 4.26 5.71 -3.35
C GLY A 156 3.25 5.50 -4.49
N LEU A 157 2.99 4.23 -4.84
CA LEU A 157 1.98 3.86 -5.85
C LEU A 157 0.56 4.17 -5.36
N ILE A 158 0.20 3.78 -4.13
CA ILE A 158 -1.14 4.00 -3.57
C ILE A 158 -1.48 5.49 -3.50
N ILE A 159 -0.54 6.34 -3.08
CA ILE A 159 -0.74 7.79 -3.03
C ILE A 159 -0.87 8.35 -4.45
N ALA A 160 -0.06 7.88 -5.41
CA ALA A 160 -0.19 8.27 -6.81
C ALA A 160 -1.58 7.90 -7.36
N ASP A 161 -2.07 6.68 -7.09
CA ASP A 161 -3.43 6.25 -7.46
C ASP A 161 -4.50 7.14 -6.82
N SER A 162 -4.35 7.47 -5.52
CA SER A 162 -5.26 8.39 -4.82
C SER A 162 -5.40 9.73 -5.55
N LEU A 163 -4.33 10.21 -6.15
CA LEU A 163 -4.22 11.47 -6.87
C LEU A 163 -4.47 11.34 -8.39
N ARG A 164 -4.77 10.13 -8.89
CA ARG A 164 -4.92 9.82 -10.31
C ARG A 164 -3.68 10.17 -11.13
N VAL A 165 -2.51 10.00 -10.53
CA VAL A 165 -1.22 10.20 -11.19
C VAL A 165 -0.76 8.86 -11.76
N PRO A 166 -0.63 8.71 -13.09
CA PRO A 166 -0.13 7.49 -13.71
C PRO A 166 1.20 7.07 -13.10
N ASN A 167 1.32 5.79 -12.78
CA ASN A 167 2.48 5.28 -12.06
C ASN A 167 2.86 3.87 -12.51
N ILE A 168 4.13 3.51 -12.25
CA ILE A 168 4.67 2.19 -12.54
C ILE A 168 5.47 1.68 -11.34
N HIS A 169 5.23 0.40 -10.99
CA HIS A 169 6.04 -0.30 -10.00
C HIS A 169 7.35 -0.78 -10.63
N ILE A 170 8.47 -0.49 -9.96
CA ILE A 170 9.79 -1.01 -10.32
C ILE A 170 10.35 -1.89 -9.20
N VAL A 171 11.04 -2.95 -9.60
CA VAL A 171 11.84 -3.80 -8.72
C VAL A 171 13.31 -3.50 -9.01
N VAL A 172 14.06 -3.17 -7.95
CA VAL A 172 15.47 -2.77 -8.03
C VAL A 172 16.36 -3.82 -7.39
N THR A 173 15.97 -4.30 -6.20
CA THR A 173 16.70 -5.33 -5.47
C THR A 173 15.77 -6.44 -5.00
N ASN A 174 16.34 -7.60 -4.67
CA ASN A 174 15.60 -8.69 -4.03
C ASN A 174 15.46 -8.49 -2.50
N ASN A 175 15.86 -7.33 -1.98
CA ASN A 175 15.95 -7.06 -0.55
C ASN A 175 14.63 -6.53 0.06
N LEU A 176 13.60 -6.32 -0.76
CA LEU A 176 12.30 -5.90 -0.25
C LEU A 176 11.62 -7.04 0.50
N LEU A 177 11.23 -6.77 1.74
CA LEU A 177 10.47 -7.73 2.55
C LEU A 177 9.14 -8.06 1.86
N GLY A 178 8.85 -9.37 1.77
CA GLY A 178 7.51 -9.82 1.47
C GLY A 178 7.26 -10.35 0.06
N ASP A 179 8.31 -10.73 -0.68
CA ASP A 179 8.21 -11.53 -1.91
C ASP A 179 7.13 -11.06 -2.93
N GLY A 180 6.83 -9.75 -2.94
CA GLY A 180 5.82 -9.15 -3.82
C GLY A 180 4.38 -9.18 -3.27
N PHE A 181 4.07 -9.98 -2.25
CA PHE A 181 2.72 -10.16 -1.70
C PHE A 181 1.94 -8.85 -1.51
N LYS A 182 2.57 -7.85 -0.88
CA LYS A 182 1.90 -6.59 -0.56
C LYS A 182 1.39 -5.84 -1.79
N PHE A 183 2.09 -5.96 -2.92
CA PHE A 183 1.69 -5.37 -4.20
C PHE A 183 0.57 -6.20 -4.83
N ASP A 184 0.75 -7.52 -4.93
CA ASP A 184 -0.26 -8.42 -5.46
C ASP A 184 -1.57 -8.30 -4.68
N ASP A 185 -1.49 -8.19 -3.35
CA ASP A 185 -2.64 -7.99 -2.47
C ASP A 185 -3.35 -6.65 -2.76
N TYR A 186 -2.60 -5.55 -2.92
CA TYR A 186 -3.17 -4.25 -3.25
C TYR A 186 -3.93 -4.26 -4.59
N TYR A 187 -3.28 -4.75 -5.65
CA TYR A 187 -3.89 -4.79 -6.98
C TYR A 187 -5.05 -5.79 -7.06
N SER A 188 -5.05 -6.85 -6.24
CA SER A 188 -6.17 -7.79 -6.14
C SER A 188 -7.47 -7.14 -5.68
N ALA A 189 -7.40 -6.03 -4.92
CA ALA A 189 -8.57 -5.27 -4.51
C ALA A 189 -9.29 -4.60 -5.70
N TYR A 190 -8.61 -4.43 -6.82
CA TYR A 190 -9.17 -3.90 -8.08
C TYR A 190 -9.50 -4.99 -9.09
N GLY A 191 -9.24 -6.26 -8.76
CA GLY A 191 -9.43 -7.38 -9.69
C GLY A 191 -8.42 -7.42 -10.84
N ILE A 192 -7.29 -6.72 -10.71
CA ILE A 192 -6.23 -6.68 -11.73
C ILE A 192 -4.97 -7.40 -11.24
N LYS A 193 -4.26 -8.02 -12.20
CA LYS A 193 -2.96 -8.63 -11.92
C LYS A 193 -1.92 -7.53 -11.72
N HIS A 194 -1.13 -7.63 -10.66
CA HIS A 194 0.02 -6.76 -10.47
C HIS A 194 1.09 -6.99 -11.54
N GLU A 195 1.63 -5.91 -12.06
CA GLU A 195 2.76 -5.90 -13.00
C GLU A 195 3.84 -4.93 -12.51
N PHE A 196 5.08 -5.21 -12.86
CA PHE A 196 6.23 -4.40 -12.48
C PHE A 196 7.32 -4.48 -13.55
N LYS A 197 8.24 -3.53 -13.54
CA LYS A 197 9.48 -3.55 -14.34
C LYS A 197 10.65 -3.97 -13.46
N ASP A 198 11.35 -5.03 -13.83
CA ASP A 198 12.61 -5.44 -13.20
C ASP A 198 13.75 -4.61 -13.80
N MET A 199 14.22 -3.63 -13.05
CA MET A 199 15.25 -2.68 -13.50
C MET A 199 16.63 -3.31 -13.74
N ASN A 200 16.79 -4.59 -13.38
CA ASN A 200 18.00 -5.37 -13.73
C ASN A 200 17.91 -5.97 -15.14
N LYS A 201 16.71 -6.04 -15.73
CA LYS A 201 16.45 -6.68 -17.02
C LYS A 201 15.80 -5.75 -18.03
N GLU A 202 15.11 -4.73 -17.57
CA GLU A 202 14.27 -3.85 -18.36
C GLU A 202 14.62 -2.39 -18.13
N GLU A 203 14.26 -1.52 -19.07
CA GLU A 203 14.36 -0.07 -18.91
C GLU A 203 12.98 0.58 -19.09
N ILE A 204 12.77 1.71 -18.46
CA ILE A 204 11.64 2.60 -18.74
C ILE A 204 12.15 3.64 -19.72
N ASN A 205 11.59 3.68 -20.93
CA ASN A 205 12.14 4.49 -22.01
C ASN A 205 11.48 5.85 -22.13
N SER A 206 10.20 5.97 -21.75
CA SER A 206 9.47 7.23 -21.87
C SER A 206 8.34 7.36 -20.83
N ILE A 207 7.82 8.57 -20.72
CA ILE A 207 6.66 8.89 -19.88
C ILE A 207 5.40 8.25 -20.46
N GLU A 208 5.28 8.23 -21.79
CA GLU A 208 4.15 7.65 -22.51
C GLU A 208 4.01 6.15 -22.22
N GLU A 209 5.12 5.45 -22.01
CA GLU A 209 5.12 4.04 -21.57
C GLU A 209 4.42 3.91 -20.19
N ILE A 210 4.76 4.78 -19.24
CA ILE A 210 4.15 4.77 -17.89
C ILE A 210 2.64 5.03 -17.98
N VAL A 211 2.24 6.02 -18.78
CA VAL A 211 0.82 6.36 -18.97
C VAL A 211 0.05 5.23 -19.64
N LYS A 212 0.65 4.58 -20.64
CA LYS A 212 0.04 3.45 -21.38
C LYS A 212 -0.15 2.22 -20.49
N ASP A 213 0.82 1.93 -19.63
CA ASP A 213 0.81 0.74 -18.78
C ASP A 213 -0.03 0.94 -17.50
N TYR A 214 -0.46 2.17 -17.21
CA TYR A 214 -1.28 2.49 -16.06
C TYR A 214 -2.73 2.02 -16.25
N ARG A 215 -3.23 1.19 -15.32
CA ARG A 215 -4.52 0.48 -15.47
C ARG A 215 -5.59 0.84 -14.43
N ILE A 216 -5.24 1.63 -13.41
CA ILE A 216 -6.21 2.06 -12.40
C ILE A 216 -6.93 3.30 -12.92
N THR A 217 -8.24 3.15 -13.18
CA THR A 217 -9.07 4.23 -13.74
C THR A 217 -9.58 5.17 -12.64
N ASP A 218 -10.00 6.37 -13.04
CA ASP A 218 -10.61 7.35 -12.14
C ASP A 218 -11.84 6.79 -11.43
N GLU A 219 -12.64 5.98 -12.12
CA GLU A 219 -13.81 5.31 -11.56
C GLU A 219 -13.42 4.29 -10.48
N MET A 220 -12.39 3.48 -10.73
CA MET A 220 -11.86 2.53 -9.74
C MET A 220 -11.39 3.26 -8.48
N VAL A 221 -10.68 4.38 -8.63
CA VAL A 221 -10.21 5.21 -7.50
C VAL A 221 -11.41 5.78 -6.73
N ALA A 222 -12.37 6.40 -7.40
CA ALA A 222 -13.55 6.98 -6.77
C ALA A 222 -14.36 5.95 -5.98
N ASN A 223 -14.61 4.78 -6.59
CA ASN A 223 -15.29 3.66 -5.95
C ASN A 223 -14.51 3.18 -4.71
N LYS A 224 -13.19 3.01 -4.83
CA LYS A 224 -12.36 2.54 -3.72
C LYS A 224 -12.35 3.53 -2.55
N LYS A 225 -12.28 4.84 -2.82
CA LYS A 225 -12.41 5.89 -1.80
C LYS A 225 -13.74 5.79 -1.05
N THR A 226 -14.84 5.63 -1.78
CA THR A 226 -16.18 5.48 -1.20
C THR A 226 -16.27 4.25 -0.30
N ILE A 227 -15.76 3.10 -0.79
CA ILE A 227 -15.72 1.84 -0.01
C ILE A 227 -14.96 2.04 1.30
N MET A 228 -13.77 2.67 1.24
CA MET A 228 -12.94 2.87 2.41
C MET A 228 -13.52 3.85 3.41
N LEU A 229 -14.16 4.92 2.95
CA LEU A 229 -14.86 5.87 3.82
C LEU A 229 -16.04 5.23 4.54
N ASN A 230 -16.86 4.45 3.82
CA ASN A 230 -18.02 3.75 4.38
C ASN A 230 -17.62 2.66 5.39
N ALA A 231 -16.44 2.05 5.19
CA ALA A 231 -15.88 1.05 6.10
C ALA A 231 -15.13 1.64 7.29
N PHE A 232 -15.05 2.97 7.43
CA PHE A 232 -14.32 3.60 8.52
C PHE A 232 -14.96 3.30 9.88
N PRO A 233 -14.21 2.76 10.86
CA PRO A 233 -14.80 2.23 12.11
C PRO A 233 -15.39 3.29 13.04
N TYR A 234 -15.07 4.55 12.82
CA TYR A 234 -15.53 5.69 13.62
C TYR A 234 -16.42 6.61 12.78
N SER A 235 -17.24 6.05 11.88
CA SER A 235 -18.17 6.85 11.08
C SER A 235 -19.11 7.64 12.02
N LYS A 236 -19.34 8.89 11.63
CA LYS A 236 -20.14 9.89 12.36
C LYS A 236 -21.58 9.41 12.58
N ASN A 237 -21.80 8.66 13.65
CA ASN A 237 -23.08 8.57 14.32
C ASN A 237 -22.80 8.93 15.80
N GLY A 238 -22.69 10.22 16.03
CA GLY A 238 -22.53 10.89 17.28
C GLY A 238 -22.75 12.37 17.06
#